data_975af4f7837f2fc6a2b866605d703809
#
_entry.id   975af4f7837f2fc6a2b866605d703809
#
_cell.length_a   1.000
_cell.length_b   1.000
_cell.length_c   1.000
_cell.angle_alpha   90.00
_cell.angle_beta   90.00
_cell.angle_gamma   90.00
#
_symmetry.space_group_name_H-M   'P 1'
#
loop_
_entity.id
_entity.type
_entity.pdbx_description
1 polymer ?
#
loop_
_entity_poly.entity_id
_entity_poly.type
_entity_poly.pdbx_seq_one_letter_code
_entity_poly.pdbx_strand_id
1 'polypeptide(L)'
;EQRLRSRISWRRLAAEALRLVQEDRELCERIARAGSELVKPGSRLLTHCNTGGLATAGVGTALGVIARAHEAGNVANVWVDETRPLLQGGRLTAWELGELGVPYQLITDSMAASLMAQGQVDAVWVGADRIAANGDVANKIGTYSLAVLAKFHNVPFYVAAPQTTLDPACPNGAAIPIEQRAAAEVTGVAGSFGAVQWAPEDARVYNPAFDVTPAALISGWVLDSGVVTPEDVANGRFAG
;
A
#
# COMPACT_ATOMS: atom_id res chain seq x y z
N GLU A 1 -24.09 25.64 -29.75
CA GLU A 1 -23.70 24.22 -29.48
C GLU A 1 -22.63 23.66 -30.44
N GLN A 2 -22.23 24.35 -31.49
CA GLN A 2 -21.28 23.87 -32.51
C GLN A 2 -19.82 24.23 -32.25
N ARG A 3 -19.47 24.93 -31.14
CA ARG A 3 -18.08 25.39 -30.84
C ARG A 3 -17.31 24.58 -29.82
N LEU A 4 -17.83 23.46 -29.29
CA LEU A 4 -17.21 22.63 -28.28
C LEU A 4 -16.71 21.26 -28.77
N ARG A 5 -16.70 21.00 -30.07
CA ARG A 5 -15.89 19.90 -30.63
C ARG A 5 -14.49 20.39 -30.92
N SER A 6 -13.74 20.77 -29.88
CA SER A 6 -12.29 20.83 -30.01
C SER A 6 -11.83 19.41 -30.33
N ARG A 7 -11.31 19.22 -31.54
CA ARG A 7 -10.69 17.97 -31.98
C ARG A 7 -9.57 17.69 -31.01
N ILE A 8 -9.83 16.90 -29.96
CA ILE A 8 -8.78 16.31 -29.17
C ILE A 8 -8.02 15.43 -30.14
N SER A 9 -6.86 15.88 -30.58
CA SER A 9 -6.01 15.13 -31.49
C SER A 9 -5.55 13.88 -30.77
N TRP A 10 -5.69 12.69 -31.36
CA TRP A 10 -5.15 11.43 -30.83
C TRP A 10 -3.67 11.55 -30.46
N ARG A 11 -2.92 12.38 -31.20
CA ARG A 11 -1.50 12.67 -30.87
C ARG A 11 -1.35 13.38 -29.53
N ARG A 12 -2.25 14.31 -29.19
CA ARG A 12 -2.23 14.99 -27.88
C ARG A 12 -2.61 14.04 -26.74
N LEU A 13 -3.62 13.20 -26.96
CA LEU A 13 -4.00 12.17 -25.98
C LEU A 13 -2.86 11.18 -25.73
N ALA A 14 -2.22 10.69 -26.79
CA ALA A 14 -1.09 9.79 -26.67
C ALA A 14 0.11 10.47 -25.98
N ALA A 15 0.42 11.71 -26.31
CA ALA A 15 1.49 12.45 -25.67
C ALA A 15 1.22 12.67 -24.17
N GLU A 16 -0.04 13.01 -23.81
CA GLU A 16 -0.45 13.18 -22.42
C GLU A 16 -0.39 11.87 -21.64
N ALA A 17 -0.85 10.76 -22.24
CA ALA A 17 -0.75 9.43 -21.60
C ALA A 17 0.71 9.04 -21.34
N LEU A 18 1.61 9.28 -22.29
CA LEU A 18 3.03 9.00 -22.11
C LEU A 18 3.66 9.90 -21.03
N ARG A 19 3.24 11.17 -20.96
CA ARG A 19 3.69 12.10 -19.92
C ARG A 19 3.28 11.60 -18.53
N LEU A 20 2.01 11.20 -18.36
CA LEU A 20 1.49 10.66 -17.09
C LEU A 20 2.23 9.38 -16.67
N VAL A 21 2.49 8.47 -17.60
CA VAL A 21 3.28 7.25 -17.34
C VAL A 21 4.69 7.61 -16.87
N GLN A 22 5.33 8.59 -17.52
CA GLN A 22 6.68 9.00 -17.15
C GLN A 22 6.72 9.68 -15.78
N GLU A 23 5.74 10.55 -15.49
CA GLU A 23 5.60 11.19 -14.18
C GLU A 23 5.43 10.16 -13.06
N ASP A 24 4.54 9.17 -13.25
CA ASP A 24 4.31 8.13 -12.26
C ASP A 24 5.57 7.28 -12.03
N ARG A 25 6.32 6.95 -13.08
CA ARG A 25 7.62 6.27 -12.94
C ARG A 25 8.60 7.06 -12.08
N GLU A 26 8.71 8.36 -12.34
CA GLU A 26 9.61 9.24 -11.58
C GLU A 26 9.17 9.41 -10.13
N LEU A 27 7.86 9.45 -9.86
CA LEU A 27 7.30 9.46 -8.51
C LEU A 27 7.70 8.17 -7.76
N CYS A 28 7.46 7.00 -8.36
CA CYS A 28 7.81 5.71 -7.80
C CYS A 28 9.31 5.60 -7.48
N GLU A 29 10.18 6.03 -8.38
CA GLU A 29 11.63 6.02 -8.19
C GLU A 29 12.08 6.91 -7.02
N ARG A 30 11.47 8.09 -6.86
CA ARG A 30 11.79 8.97 -5.73
C ARG A 30 11.35 8.37 -4.40
N ILE A 31 10.15 7.78 -4.35
CA ILE A 31 9.63 7.07 -3.18
C ILE A 31 10.55 5.89 -2.83
N ALA A 32 10.87 5.05 -3.82
CA ALA A 32 11.71 3.87 -3.64
C ALA A 32 13.09 4.25 -3.08
N ARG A 33 13.70 5.32 -3.59
CA ARG A 33 14.99 5.84 -3.11
C ARG A 33 14.88 6.32 -1.67
N ALA A 34 13.95 7.23 -1.39
CA ALA A 34 13.81 7.80 -0.04
C ALA A 34 13.50 6.73 1.02
N GLY A 35 12.63 5.77 0.68
CA GLY A 35 12.26 4.70 1.62
C GLY A 35 13.36 3.67 1.82
N SER A 36 14.12 3.32 0.78
CA SER A 36 15.18 2.31 0.88
C SER A 36 16.30 2.70 1.85
N GLU A 37 16.53 3.99 2.09
CA GLU A 37 17.49 4.50 3.08
C GLU A 37 17.08 4.19 4.53
N LEU A 38 15.81 3.91 4.78
CA LEU A 38 15.28 3.52 6.10
C LEU A 38 15.39 2.02 6.35
N VAL A 39 15.72 1.22 5.33
CA VAL A 39 15.83 -0.24 5.44
C VAL A 39 17.25 -0.63 5.81
N LYS A 40 17.42 -1.21 6.99
CA LYS A 40 18.73 -1.64 7.51
C LYS A 40 19.19 -2.94 6.85
N PRO A 41 20.52 -3.20 6.80
CA PRO A 41 21.04 -4.47 6.32
C PRO A 41 20.46 -5.68 7.07
N GLY A 42 20.06 -6.71 6.30
CA GLY A 42 19.49 -7.95 6.84
C GLY A 42 18.05 -7.84 7.34
N SER A 43 17.31 -6.78 6.98
CA SER A 43 15.93 -6.57 7.40
C SER A 43 14.97 -7.64 6.88
N ARG A 44 14.05 -8.04 7.76
CA ARG A 44 12.86 -8.85 7.44
C ARG A 44 11.67 -7.93 7.46
N LEU A 45 11.10 -7.71 6.29
CA LEU A 45 10.04 -6.73 6.08
C LEU A 45 8.69 -7.44 6.02
N LEU A 46 7.61 -6.73 6.37
CA LEU A 46 6.25 -7.20 6.18
C LEU A 46 5.50 -6.20 5.30
N THR A 47 4.72 -6.72 4.35
CA THR A 47 3.88 -5.91 3.47
C THR A 47 2.48 -6.46 3.31
N HIS A 48 1.55 -5.59 2.94
CA HIS A 48 0.12 -5.88 2.81
C HIS A 48 -0.43 -5.29 1.52
N CYS A 49 -1.37 -5.97 0.88
CA CYS A 49 -1.94 -5.63 -0.41
C CYS A 49 -0.91 -5.71 -1.57
N ASN A 50 -1.14 -4.98 -2.64
CA ASN A 50 -0.18 -4.80 -3.73
C ASN A 50 0.08 -3.31 -3.95
N THR A 51 1.36 -2.96 -3.97
CA THR A 51 1.86 -1.59 -4.14
C THR A 51 3.04 -1.54 -5.11
N GLY A 52 3.13 -2.54 -5.97
CA GLY A 52 4.20 -2.71 -6.95
C GLY A 52 3.89 -2.16 -8.33
N GLY A 53 4.61 -2.64 -9.31
CA GLY A 53 4.48 -2.25 -10.72
C GLY A 53 3.11 -2.61 -11.32
N LEU A 54 2.43 -3.62 -10.78
CA LEU A 54 1.06 -3.95 -11.18
C LEU A 54 0.00 -2.92 -10.71
N ALA A 55 0.32 -2.09 -9.72
CA ALA A 55 -0.54 -1.03 -9.20
C ALA A 55 -0.13 0.37 -9.67
N THR A 56 0.99 0.51 -10.36
CA THR A 56 1.56 1.79 -10.82
C THR A 56 2.08 1.66 -12.26
N ALA A 57 2.58 2.74 -12.83
CA ALA A 57 3.30 2.68 -14.10
C ALA A 57 4.83 2.52 -13.92
N GLY A 58 5.32 2.53 -12.67
CA GLY A 58 6.73 2.41 -12.30
C GLY A 58 7.04 1.16 -11.48
N VAL A 59 8.02 1.27 -10.59
CA VAL A 59 8.48 0.19 -9.69
C VAL A 59 7.57 -0.03 -8.48
N GLY A 60 6.52 0.77 -8.35
CA GLY A 60 5.64 0.75 -7.19
C GLY A 60 6.05 1.73 -6.08
N THR A 61 5.23 1.76 -5.04
CA THR A 61 5.48 2.58 -3.83
C THR A 61 6.15 1.74 -2.74
N ALA A 62 5.43 1.12 -1.81
CA ALA A 62 6.04 0.30 -0.77
C ALA A 62 6.81 -0.89 -1.33
N LEU A 63 6.29 -1.56 -2.38
CA LEU A 63 7.04 -2.64 -3.02
C LEU A 63 8.27 -2.10 -3.77
N GLY A 64 8.21 -0.89 -4.32
CA GLY A 64 9.37 -0.21 -4.90
C GLY A 64 10.48 0.05 -3.88
N VAL A 65 10.11 0.47 -2.64
CA VAL A 65 11.06 0.60 -1.52
C VAL A 65 11.71 -0.75 -1.21
N ILE A 66 10.93 -1.82 -1.12
CA ILE A 66 11.42 -3.18 -0.82
C ILE A 66 12.37 -3.66 -1.92
N ALA A 67 12.00 -3.51 -3.19
CA ALA A 67 12.82 -3.89 -4.34
C ALA A 67 14.15 -3.15 -4.35
N ARG A 68 14.13 -1.83 -4.15
CA ARG A 68 15.33 -1.00 -4.10
C ARG A 68 16.24 -1.36 -2.93
N ALA A 69 15.66 -1.63 -1.75
CA ALA A 69 16.42 -2.09 -0.58
C ALA A 69 17.03 -3.47 -0.81
N HIS A 70 16.34 -4.36 -1.55
CA HIS A 70 16.88 -5.65 -1.94
C HIS A 70 18.06 -5.52 -2.90
N GLU A 71 17.98 -4.67 -3.92
CA GLU A 71 19.10 -4.35 -4.82
C GLU A 71 20.35 -3.87 -4.07
N ALA A 72 20.14 -3.14 -2.95
CA ALA A 72 21.21 -2.70 -2.07
C ALA A 72 21.72 -3.80 -1.09
N GLY A 73 21.16 -5.02 -1.14
CA GLY A 73 21.53 -6.14 -0.27
C GLY A 73 20.99 -6.05 1.15
N ASN A 74 20.01 -5.19 1.41
CA ASN A 74 19.50 -4.93 2.76
C ASN A 74 18.33 -5.85 3.18
N VAL A 75 17.69 -6.56 2.26
CA VAL A 75 16.50 -7.37 2.56
C VAL A 75 16.88 -8.84 2.72
N ALA A 76 16.64 -9.41 3.89
CA ALA A 76 16.82 -10.83 4.16
C ALA A 76 15.58 -11.65 3.79
N ASN A 77 14.38 -11.12 4.03
CA ASN A 77 13.09 -11.77 3.70
C ASN A 77 11.97 -10.75 3.68
N VAL A 78 10.92 -11.03 2.91
CA VAL A 78 9.65 -10.28 2.91
C VAL A 78 8.51 -11.21 3.31
N TRP A 79 7.84 -10.90 4.41
CA TRP A 79 6.57 -11.50 4.78
C TRP A 79 5.45 -10.81 4.00
N VAL A 80 4.71 -11.57 3.23
CA VAL A 80 3.62 -11.04 2.39
C VAL A 80 2.30 -11.54 2.94
N ASP A 81 1.49 -10.64 3.49
CA ASP A 81 0.11 -10.95 3.83
C ASP A 81 -0.66 -11.37 2.58
N GLU A 82 -1.44 -12.44 2.65
CA GLU A 82 -2.31 -12.85 1.53
C GLU A 82 -3.31 -11.76 1.14
N THR A 83 -3.67 -10.89 2.09
CA THR A 83 -4.58 -9.75 1.94
C THR A 83 -6.01 -10.16 1.61
N ARG A 84 -6.72 -10.70 2.60
CA ARG A 84 -8.16 -10.98 2.47
C ARG A 84 -8.95 -9.67 2.30
N PRO A 85 -10.11 -9.68 1.58
CA PRO A 85 -10.72 -10.85 0.92
C PRO A 85 -10.20 -11.10 -0.51
N LEU A 86 -9.62 -10.10 -1.21
CA LEU A 86 -9.28 -10.19 -2.64
C LEU A 86 -7.92 -10.80 -2.95
N LEU A 87 -7.13 -11.14 -1.92
CA LEU A 87 -5.86 -11.85 -2.01
C LEU A 87 -4.79 -11.16 -2.89
N GLN A 88 -4.74 -9.81 -2.85
CA GLN A 88 -3.78 -9.03 -3.64
C GLN A 88 -2.33 -9.38 -3.29
N GLY A 89 -2.03 -9.65 -2.01
CA GLY A 89 -0.71 -10.09 -1.59
C GLY A 89 -0.34 -11.43 -2.20
N GLY A 90 -1.22 -12.43 -2.10
CA GLY A 90 -0.99 -13.75 -2.65
C GLY A 90 -0.97 -13.81 -4.17
N ARG A 91 -1.85 -13.03 -4.81
CA ARG A 91 -2.01 -13.07 -6.27
C ARG A 91 -1.02 -12.20 -7.03
N LEU A 92 -0.66 -11.04 -6.48
CA LEU A 92 0.08 -9.99 -7.18
C LEU A 92 1.45 -9.77 -6.54
N THR A 93 1.52 -9.41 -5.26
CA THR A 93 2.77 -9.06 -4.58
C THR A 93 3.75 -10.23 -4.52
N ALA A 94 3.26 -11.43 -4.21
CA ALA A 94 4.09 -12.65 -4.21
C ALA A 94 4.68 -12.95 -5.60
N TRP A 95 3.87 -12.74 -6.66
CA TRP A 95 4.34 -12.90 -8.04
C TRP A 95 5.40 -11.85 -8.39
N GLU A 96 5.16 -10.56 -8.11
CA GLU A 96 6.14 -9.49 -8.40
C GLU A 96 7.47 -9.72 -7.67
N LEU A 97 7.43 -10.09 -6.39
CA LEU A 97 8.66 -10.39 -5.63
C LEU A 97 9.42 -11.58 -6.21
N GLY A 98 8.71 -12.60 -6.70
CA GLY A 98 9.31 -13.73 -7.40
C GLY A 98 10.03 -13.31 -8.69
N GLU A 99 9.39 -12.49 -9.52
CA GLU A 99 9.98 -11.94 -10.76
C GLU A 99 11.21 -11.04 -10.48
N LEU A 100 11.19 -10.32 -9.35
CA LEU A 100 12.29 -9.46 -8.92
C LEU A 100 13.41 -10.23 -8.19
N GLY A 101 13.25 -11.54 -7.95
CA GLY A 101 14.21 -12.36 -7.20
C GLY A 101 14.34 -11.98 -5.72
N VAL A 102 13.36 -11.25 -5.17
CA VAL A 102 13.33 -10.86 -3.76
C VAL A 102 12.90 -12.05 -2.91
N PRO A 103 13.64 -12.46 -1.87
CA PRO A 103 13.22 -13.56 -1.01
C PRO A 103 11.96 -13.20 -0.22
N TYR A 104 10.93 -14.02 -0.32
CA TYR A 104 9.66 -13.78 0.36
C TYR A 104 9.01 -15.06 0.87
N GLN A 105 8.10 -14.92 1.81
CA GLN A 105 7.19 -15.95 2.27
C GLN A 105 5.77 -15.38 2.37
N LEU A 106 4.83 -16.10 1.71
CA LEU A 106 3.41 -15.78 1.77
C LEU A 106 2.83 -16.28 3.10
N ILE A 107 2.07 -15.44 3.78
CA ILE A 107 1.42 -15.74 5.05
C ILE A 107 -0.08 -15.40 4.99
N THR A 108 -0.89 -16.01 5.85
CA THR A 108 -2.24 -15.50 6.09
C THR A 108 -2.16 -14.22 6.94
N ASP A 109 -3.10 -13.30 6.77
CA ASP A 109 -3.10 -12.00 7.46
C ASP A 109 -3.02 -12.14 9.00
N SER A 110 -3.58 -13.22 9.54
CA SER A 110 -3.56 -13.51 10.99
C SER A 110 -2.19 -13.95 11.53
N MET A 111 -1.23 -14.31 10.67
CA MET A 111 0.11 -14.77 11.10
C MET A 111 1.05 -13.62 11.44
N ALA A 112 0.78 -12.41 10.97
CA ALA A 112 1.62 -11.23 11.22
C ALA A 112 1.91 -11.00 12.72
N ALA A 113 0.90 -11.17 13.58
CA ALA A 113 1.04 -11.01 15.03
C ALA A 113 2.08 -11.96 15.62
N SER A 114 2.06 -13.24 15.20
CA SER A 114 2.99 -14.26 15.72
C SER A 114 4.43 -13.99 15.28
N LEU A 115 4.63 -13.51 14.06
CA LEU A 115 5.94 -13.13 13.54
C LEU A 115 6.52 -11.92 14.27
N MET A 116 5.70 -10.89 14.54
CA MET A 116 6.12 -9.73 15.32
C MET A 116 6.47 -10.13 16.76
N ALA A 117 5.65 -10.98 17.39
CA ALA A 117 5.91 -11.49 18.75
C ALA A 117 7.22 -12.29 18.86
N GLN A 118 7.62 -12.98 17.79
CA GLN A 118 8.88 -13.72 17.69
C GLN A 118 10.07 -12.84 17.26
N GLY A 119 9.88 -11.52 17.08
CA GLY A 119 10.90 -10.61 16.59
C GLY A 119 11.36 -10.94 15.15
N GLN A 120 10.46 -11.47 14.32
CA GLN A 120 10.76 -11.85 12.93
C GLN A 120 10.39 -10.75 11.91
N VAL A 121 9.93 -9.56 12.37
CA VAL A 121 9.59 -8.41 11.54
C VAL A 121 10.36 -7.20 12.05
N ASP A 122 11.16 -6.60 11.18
CA ASP A 122 11.99 -5.44 11.50
C ASP A 122 11.34 -4.12 11.07
N ALA A 123 10.44 -4.16 10.08
CA ALA A 123 9.59 -3.03 9.67
C ALA A 123 8.38 -3.50 8.85
N VAL A 124 7.29 -2.73 8.92
CA VAL A 124 6.10 -2.89 8.06
C VAL A 124 6.10 -1.79 7.01
N TRP A 125 5.85 -2.17 5.74
CA TRP A 125 5.77 -1.26 4.61
C TRP A 125 4.45 -1.45 3.86
N VAL A 126 3.62 -0.41 3.81
CA VAL A 126 2.32 -0.42 3.13
C VAL A 126 2.17 0.80 2.22
N GLY A 127 1.22 0.73 1.30
CA GLY A 127 0.78 1.88 0.51
C GLY A 127 -0.27 2.73 1.23
N ALA A 128 -0.91 3.61 0.47
CA ALA A 128 -2.08 4.36 0.91
C ALA A 128 -3.02 4.60 -0.26
N ASP A 129 -4.33 4.47 -0.01
CA ASP A 129 -5.39 4.87 -0.94
C ASP A 129 -5.76 6.35 -0.73
N ARG A 130 -5.64 6.86 0.50
CA ARG A 130 -5.81 8.29 0.84
C ARG A 130 -5.08 8.63 2.13
N ILE A 131 -4.49 9.83 2.18
CA ILE A 131 -3.87 10.41 3.37
C ILE A 131 -4.60 11.71 3.71
N ALA A 132 -5.17 11.80 4.92
CA ALA A 132 -5.85 12.99 5.40
C ALA A 132 -4.85 14.07 5.89
N ALA A 133 -5.33 15.32 6.05
CA ALA A 133 -4.53 16.45 6.50
C ALA A 133 -3.86 16.26 7.87
N ASN A 134 -4.46 15.45 8.76
CA ASN A 134 -3.89 15.11 10.06
C ASN A 134 -2.94 13.88 10.01
N GLY A 135 -2.68 13.32 8.82
CA GLY A 135 -1.82 12.16 8.61
C GLY A 135 -2.48 10.80 8.77
N ASP A 136 -3.77 10.72 9.08
CA ASP A 136 -4.50 9.45 9.08
C ASP A 136 -4.52 8.86 7.66
N VAL A 137 -4.43 7.55 7.56
CA VAL A 137 -4.29 6.86 6.26
C VAL A 137 -5.42 5.85 6.07
N ALA A 138 -6.16 5.97 4.98
CA ALA A 138 -6.99 4.89 4.47
C ALA A 138 -6.16 4.01 3.54
N ASN A 139 -6.18 2.71 3.80
CA ASN A 139 -5.54 1.72 2.95
C ASN A 139 -6.31 0.39 3.00
N LYS A 140 -5.91 -0.58 2.21
CA LYS A 140 -6.55 -1.89 2.13
C LYS A 140 -6.87 -2.46 3.52
N ILE A 141 -8.14 -2.95 3.68
CA ILE A 141 -8.60 -3.57 4.93
C ILE A 141 -7.54 -4.54 5.49
N GLY A 142 -7.25 -4.44 6.79
CA GLY A 142 -6.18 -5.15 7.48
C GLY A 142 -4.98 -4.26 7.86
N THR A 143 -4.82 -3.12 7.19
CA THR A 143 -3.72 -2.17 7.44
C THR A 143 -3.74 -1.63 8.87
N TYR A 144 -4.92 -1.25 9.39
CA TYR A 144 -5.07 -0.80 10.77
C TYR A 144 -4.67 -1.86 11.79
N SER A 145 -5.07 -3.11 11.54
CA SER A 145 -4.69 -4.24 12.40
C SER A 145 -3.16 -4.38 12.46
N LEU A 146 -2.47 -4.33 11.32
CA LEU A 146 -1.00 -4.38 11.26
C LEU A 146 -0.35 -3.20 11.99
N ALA A 147 -0.87 -1.99 11.85
CA ALA A 147 -0.34 -0.81 12.52
C ALA A 147 -0.46 -0.92 14.06
N VAL A 148 -1.58 -1.45 14.56
CA VAL A 148 -1.78 -1.73 15.99
C VAL A 148 -0.78 -2.78 16.49
N LEU A 149 -0.61 -3.89 15.76
CA LEU A 149 0.35 -4.94 16.10
C LEU A 149 1.78 -4.42 16.06
N ALA A 150 2.15 -3.66 15.02
CA ALA A 150 3.47 -3.05 14.89
C ALA A 150 3.77 -2.13 16.09
N LYS A 151 2.81 -1.28 16.48
CA LYS A 151 2.94 -0.40 17.64
C LYS A 151 3.12 -1.19 18.94
N PHE A 152 2.33 -2.24 19.16
CA PHE A 152 2.41 -3.08 20.34
C PHE A 152 3.77 -3.79 20.46
N HIS A 153 4.34 -4.23 19.33
CA HIS A 153 5.62 -4.94 19.28
C HIS A 153 6.84 -4.01 19.04
N ASN A 154 6.65 -2.68 19.02
CA ASN A 154 7.68 -1.68 18.72
C ASN A 154 8.35 -1.90 17.35
N VAL A 155 7.60 -2.38 16.37
CA VAL A 155 8.03 -2.50 14.97
C VAL A 155 7.68 -1.19 14.23
N PRO A 156 8.61 -0.54 13.54
CA PRO A 156 8.30 0.65 12.76
C PRO A 156 7.33 0.34 11.62
N PHE A 157 6.35 1.25 11.43
CA PHE A 157 5.29 1.13 10.42
C PHE A 157 5.37 2.33 9.48
N TYR A 158 5.68 2.06 8.21
CA TYR A 158 5.87 3.09 7.18
C TYR A 158 4.78 3.02 6.11
N VAL A 159 4.34 4.20 5.67
CA VAL A 159 3.40 4.37 4.57
C VAL A 159 4.15 5.00 3.39
N ALA A 160 4.16 4.33 2.24
CA ALA A 160 4.80 4.80 1.02
C ALA A 160 3.75 5.13 -0.05
N ALA A 161 3.64 6.39 -0.44
CA ALA A 161 2.63 6.86 -1.38
C ALA A 161 3.10 8.12 -2.12
N PRO A 162 2.58 8.42 -3.32
CA PRO A 162 2.84 9.70 -3.97
C PRO A 162 2.13 10.84 -3.23
N GLN A 163 2.68 12.04 -3.33
CA GLN A 163 2.07 13.23 -2.73
C GLN A 163 0.64 13.49 -3.24
N THR A 164 0.31 13.02 -4.42
CA THR A 164 -1.05 13.10 -4.98
C THR A 164 -2.09 12.28 -4.21
N THR A 165 -1.66 11.34 -3.36
CA THR A 165 -2.55 10.58 -2.44
C THR A 165 -2.97 11.41 -1.23
N LEU A 166 -2.24 12.50 -0.93
CA LEU A 166 -2.59 13.42 0.14
C LEU A 166 -3.82 14.26 -0.26
N ASP A 167 -4.80 14.29 0.62
CA ASP A 167 -6.02 15.09 0.50
C ASP A 167 -6.07 16.15 1.61
N PRO A 168 -5.52 17.35 1.38
CA PRO A 168 -5.52 18.42 2.37
C PRO A 168 -6.92 18.92 2.73
N ALA A 169 -7.92 18.67 1.88
CA ALA A 169 -9.31 19.03 2.14
C ALA A 169 -10.01 18.04 3.08
N CYS A 170 -9.45 16.85 3.27
CA CYS A 170 -9.95 15.84 4.21
C CYS A 170 -9.29 16.06 5.58
N PRO A 171 -10.00 16.55 6.60
CA PRO A 171 -9.36 16.95 7.86
C PRO A 171 -8.78 15.79 8.68
N ASN A 172 -9.41 14.62 8.63
CA ASN A 172 -9.00 13.44 9.39
C ASN A 172 -9.60 12.15 8.80
N GLY A 173 -9.16 11.00 9.30
CA GLY A 173 -9.58 9.68 8.84
C GLY A 173 -11.08 9.41 8.96
N ALA A 174 -11.78 10.01 9.93
CA ALA A 174 -13.23 9.85 10.09
C ALA A 174 -14.03 10.48 8.93
N ALA A 175 -13.44 11.42 8.21
CA ALA A 175 -14.04 12.07 7.04
C ALA A 175 -13.78 11.28 5.73
N ILE A 176 -12.96 10.25 5.74
CA ILE A 176 -12.67 9.44 4.56
C ILE A 176 -13.85 8.46 4.31
N PRO A 177 -14.52 8.53 3.13
CA PRO A 177 -15.58 7.60 2.81
C PRO A 177 -15.00 6.19 2.56
N ILE A 178 -15.56 5.17 3.21
CA ILE A 178 -15.14 3.77 3.06
C ILE A 178 -16.17 3.00 2.24
N GLU A 179 -15.73 2.47 1.11
CA GLU A 179 -16.54 1.64 0.22
C GLU A 179 -16.90 0.31 0.90
N GLN A 180 -18.20 -0.07 0.82
CA GLN A 180 -18.65 -1.41 1.17
C GLN A 180 -18.75 -2.27 -0.10
N ARG A 181 -18.17 -3.45 -0.06
CA ARG A 181 -18.03 -4.34 -1.22
C ARG A 181 -18.94 -5.55 -1.14
N ALA A 182 -19.02 -6.29 -2.25
CA ALA A 182 -19.92 -7.45 -2.35
C ALA A 182 -19.59 -8.56 -1.34
N ALA A 183 -20.61 -9.17 -0.76
CA ALA A 183 -20.48 -10.28 0.18
C ALA A 183 -19.70 -11.48 -0.41
N ALA A 184 -19.88 -11.74 -1.71
CA ALA A 184 -19.22 -12.85 -2.39
C ALA A 184 -17.68 -12.84 -2.30
N GLU A 185 -17.06 -11.67 -2.13
CA GLU A 185 -15.61 -11.56 -1.93
C GLU A 185 -15.15 -12.17 -0.61
N VAL A 186 -16.00 -12.13 0.42
CA VAL A 186 -15.69 -12.72 1.74
C VAL A 186 -16.14 -14.18 1.82
N THR A 187 -17.28 -14.52 1.24
CA THR A 187 -17.88 -15.86 1.36
C THR A 187 -17.26 -16.90 0.43
N GLY A 188 -16.47 -16.46 -0.55
CA GLY A 188 -15.88 -17.34 -1.54
C GLY A 188 -14.63 -16.74 -2.21
N VAL A 189 -14.15 -17.40 -3.23
CA VAL A 189 -13.10 -16.93 -4.14
C VAL A 189 -13.43 -17.39 -5.56
N ALA A 190 -13.13 -16.53 -6.53
CA ALA A 190 -13.30 -16.87 -7.94
C ALA A 190 -12.05 -16.44 -8.73
N GLY A 191 -11.71 -17.22 -9.75
CA GLY A 191 -10.57 -16.96 -10.63
C GLY A 191 -10.57 -17.89 -11.84
N SER A 192 -9.46 -17.95 -12.57
CA SER A 192 -9.30 -18.87 -13.72
C SER A 192 -9.41 -20.36 -13.33
N PHE A 193 -9.26 -20.68 -12.06
CA PHE A 193 -9.44 -22.03 -11.48
C PHE A 193 -10.91 -22.38 -11.19
N GLY A 194 -11.88 -21.48 -11.47
CA GLY A 194 -13.29 -21.61 -11.13
C GLY A 194 -13.67 -20.75 -9.92
N ALA A 195 -14.77 -21.14 -9.24
CA ALA A 195 -15.26 -20.46 -8.04
C ALA A 195 -15.47 -21.47 -6.91
N VAL A 196 -15.11 -21.08 -5.68
CA VAL A 196 -15.34 -21.86 -4.46
C VAL A 196 -16.04 -20.94 -3.46
N GLN A 197 -17.15 -21.41 -2.90
CA GLN A 197 -17.84 -20.79 -1.77
C GLN A 197 -17.64 -21.68 -0.54
N TRP A 198 -17.15 -21.10 0.56
CA TRP A 198 -16.93 -21.83 1.82
C TRP A 198 -17.88 -21.41 2.93
N ALA A 199 -18.55 -20.24 2.81
CA ALA A 199 -19.53 -19.79 3.76
C ALA A 199 -20.95 -20.19 3.34
N PRO A 200 -21.93 -20.28 4.27
CA PRO A 200 -23.34 -20.44 3.95
C PRO A 200 -23.84 -19.33 3.01
N GLU A 201 -24.81 -19.67 2.15
CA GLU A 201 -25.36 -18.72 1.16
C GLU A 201 -26.04 -17.50 1.82
N ASP A 202 -26.62 -17.67 3.00
CA ASP A 202 -27.32 -16.65 3.79
C ASP A 202 -26.40 -15.93 4.79
N ALA A 203 -25.09 -16.18 4.76
CA ALA A 203 -24.12 -15.54 5.65
C ALA A 203 -24.18 -14.01 5.50
N ARG A 204 -24.44 -13.31 6.61
CA ARG A 204 -24.33 -11.84 6.63
C ARG A 204 -22.88 -11.43 6.65
N VAL A 205 -22.50 -10.50 5.76
CA VAL A 205 -21.12 -10.10 5.55
C VAL A 205 -20.95 -8.61 5.81
N TYR A 206 -19.87 -8.26 6.52
CA TYR A 206 -19.30 -6.93 6.60
C TYR A 206 -18.00 -6.92 5.78
N ASN A 207 -17.94 -6.12 4.71
CA ASN A 207 -16.83 -6.12 3.76
C ASN A 207 -16.43 -4.69 3.35
N PRO A 208 -15.82 -3.90 4.24
CA PRO A 208 -15.22 -2.63 3.86
C PRO A 208 -13.97 -2.88 2.99
N ALA A 209 -13.78 -2.07 1.95
CA ALA A 209 -12.60 -2.17 1.08
C ALA A 209 -11.32 -1.74 1.80
N PHE A 210 -11.43 -0.76 2.69
CA PHE A 210 -10.34 -0.10 3.38
C PHE A 210 -10.62 0.01 4.88
N ASP A 211 -9.56 0.21 5.65
CA ASP A 211 -9.63 0.69 7.02
C ASP A 211 -8.78 1.96 7.19
N VAL A 212 -8.99 2.65 8.29
CA VAL A 212 -8.28 3.89 8.60
C VAL A 212 -7.27 3.66 9.71
N THR A 213 -6.01 3.93 9.41
CA THR A 213 -4.91 3.89 10.37
C THR A 213 -4.65 5.30 10.91
N PRO A 214 -4.82 5.52 12.22
CA PRO A 214 -4.47 6.79 12.84
C PRO A 214 -3.00 7.15 12.69
N ALA A 215 -2.69 8.42 12.46
CA ALA A 215 -1.33 8.95 12.33
C ALA A 215 -0.41 8.56 13.51
N ALA A 216 -0.97 8.46 14.73
CA ALA A 216 -0.25 8.05 15.94
C ALA A 216 0.36 6.64 15.91
N LEU A 217 -0.07 5.79 14.97
CA LEU A 217 0.46 4.45 14.75
C LEU A 217 1.53 4.40 13.65
N ILE A 218 1.73 5.49 12.92
CA ILE A 218 2.61 5.56 11.75
C ILE A 218 3.96 6.14 12.18
N SER A 219 5.04 5.46 11.80
CA SER A 219 6.42 5.88 12.10
C SER A 219 6.95 6.90 11.09
N GLY A 220 6.40 6.93 9.88
CA GLY A 220 6.74 7.90 8.85
C GLY A 220 5.98 7.66 7.55
N TRP A 221 5.80 8.75 6.80
CA TRP A 221 5.24 8.74 5.44
C TRP A 221 6.37 8.99 4.45
N VAL A 222 6.55 8.07 3.52
CA VAL A 222 7.57 8.17 2.47
C VAL A 222 6.88 8.61 1.19
N LEU A 223 7.04 9.89 0.88
CA LEU A 223 6.45 10.51 -0.31
C LEU A 223 7.52 10.70 -1.40
N ASP A 224 7.09 11.03 -2.59
CA ASP A 224 8.01 11.43 -3.67
C ASP A 224 8.78 12.73 -3.39
N SER A 225 8.33 13.50 -2.41
CA SER A 225 9.02 14.69 -1.87
C SER A 225 10.01 14.40 -0.72
N GLY A 226 10.10 13.12 -0.28
CA GLY A 226 10.96 12.69 0.82
C GLY A 226 10.19 12.07 1.99
N VAL A 227 10.92 11.81 3.06
CA VAL A 227 10.35 11.23 4.30
C VAL A 227 9.73 12.33 5.14
N VAL A 228 8.50 12.12 5.58
CA VAL A 228 7.75 13.01 6.49
C VAL A 228 7.60 12.30 7.82
N THR A 229 8.01 12.95 8.89
CA THR A 229 7.96 12.42 10.26
C THR A 229 6.62 12.72 10.95
N PRO A 230 6.26 12.03 12.03
CA PRO A 230 5.11 12.39 12.85
C PRO A 230 5.15 13.84 13.38
N GLU A 231 6.35 14.36 13.65
CA GLU A 231 6.56 15.74 14.09
C GLU A 231 6.24 16.74 12.96
N ASP A 232 6.66 16.45 11.72
CA ASP A 232 6.33 17.28 10.55
C ASP A 232 4.81 17.37 10.34
N VAL A 233 4.11 16.22 10.48
CA VAL A 233 2.64 16.16 10.36
C VAL A 233 1.98 16.98 11.47
N ALA A 234 2.44 16.85 12.72
CA ALA A 234 1.94 17.61 13.86
C ALA A 234 2.16 19.12 13.66
N ASN A 235 3.21 19.51 12.94
CA ASN A 235 3.52 20.90 12.56
C ASN A 235 2.76 21.37 11.29
N GLY A 236 1.81 20.58 10.79
CA GLY A 236 0.91 20.99 9.69
C GLY A 236 1.46 20.70 8.29
N ARG A 237 2.45 19.81 8.14
CA ARG A 237 3.05 19.47 6.82
C ARG A 237 2.02 19.04 5.77
N PHE A 238 0.90 18.45 6.19
CA PHE A 238 -0.17 17.94 5.31
C PHE A 238 -1.41 18.86 5.28
N ALA A 239 -1.51 19.81 6.18
CA ALA A 239 -2.54 20.83 6.15
C ALA A 239 -2.08 21.93 5.20
N GLY A 240 -2.55 21.96 3.98
CA GLY A 240 -2.18 22.85 2.88
C GLY A 240 -2.00 24.34 3.17
#